data_8ebc4dbb978d31a1aeee0639b9441011
#
_entry.id   8ebc4dbb978d31a1aeee0639b9441011
#
_cell.length_a   1.000
_cell.length_b   1.000
_cell.length_c   1.000
_cell.angle_alpha   90.00
_cell.angle_beta   90.00
_cell.angle_gamma   90.00
#
_symmetry.space_group_name_H-M   'P 1'
#
loop_
_entity.id
_entity.type
_entity.pdbx_description
1 polymer ?
#
loop_
_entity_poly.entity_id
_entity_poly.type
_entity_poly.pdbx_seq_one_letter_code
_entity_poly.pdbx_strand_id
1 'polypeptide(L)'
;MLDISRKDILSEDIMPFGTSDRFIKLPITEYMNLLGIEPNSAQRALINAINNPKYRFVCAAISRRQGKTYITNVIGQLVSLVPGSHILIMSPNYALSQISFDLQRQLIKHFDLEVVRDNAKDKVIELSNGSTIRMGSVNQVDSTVGRSYDLIIFDEAALADGKDAFNVALRPTLDKEQSKAVFISTPRGRNNWFADFYHRGYSDEFKDWASIKATYHENPRFSDDDIIEAKRSMSQAEFAQEYLADFNTYEGQVWNFNFEECVADLSQLDTSKMDVFAGLDVGYKDPTAFCVIAYDWDQEKFYLIDEYLDAERTTEQHAMEIRKRVDKYNIDWIYIDSAAQQTRFDFAQNYDISTINAKKSVLDGIGHAASIIDNNKLIVDQKCQHVLSAVDQYQWDSNPNLMKERPKHNMASHMSDALRYGLYTFETSASTF
;
A
#
# COMPACT_ATOMS: atom_id res chain seq x y z
N MET A 1 18.97 -2.94 -3.55
CA MET A 1 20.18 -3.32 -2.79
C MET A 1 19.79 -3.54 -1.35
N LEU A 2 20.26 -4.63 -0.74
CA LEU A 2 20.00 -4.96 0.66
C LEU A 2 20.66 -3.90 1.55
N ASP A 3 19.88 -3.25 2.40
CA ASP A 3 20.35 -2.31 3.40
C ASP A 3 20.03 -2.84 4.80
N ILE A 4 20.98 -2.77 5.69
CA ILE A 4 20.89 -3.31 7.04
C ILE A 4 21.47 -2.32 8.04
N SER A 5 20.72 -2.05 9.10
CA SER A 5 21.11 -1.09 10.12
C SER A 5 22.29 -1.56 10.99
N ARG A 6 22.52 -2.87 11.06
CA ARG A 6 23.54 -3.49 11.92
C ARG A 6 24.39 -4.47 11.12
N LYS A 7 25.68 -4.20 10.95
CA LYS A 7 26.59 -4.99 10.10
C LYS A 7 26.81 -6.42 10.59
N ASP A 8 26.68 -6.68 11.89
CA ASP A 8 26.82 -8.01 12.47
C ASP A 8 25.68 -8.99 12.09
N ILE A 9 24.59 -8.50 11.49
CA ILE A 9 23.53 -9.35 10.90
C ILE A 9 24.07 -10.21 9.73
N LEU A 10 25.11 -9.77 9.05
CA LEU A 10 25.70 -10.51 7.92
C LEU A 10 26.78 -11.53 8.33
N SER A 11 27.15 -11.58 9.59
CA SER A 11 28.19 -12.49 10.09
C SER A 11 27.65 -13.92 10.16
N GLU A 12 28.40 -14.89 9.59
CA GLU A 12 28.04 -16.31 9.62
C GLU A 12 28.25 -16.94 11.02
N ASP A 13 28.92 -16.24 11.94
CA ASP A 13 29.22 -16.69 13.30
C ASP A 13 28.12 -16.40 14.31
N ILE A 14 26.88 -16.20 13.86
CA ILE A 14 25.79 -15.83 14.75
C ILE A 14 25.33 -17.05 15.56
N MET A 15 25.47 -16.94 16.87
CA MET A 15 24.95 -17.92 17.82
C MET A 15 23.44 -18.06 17.67
N PRO A 16 22.92 -19.29 17.65
CA PRO A 16 21.49 -19.48 17.48
C PRO A 16 20.67 -18.91 18.66
N PHE A 17 19.42 -18.64 18.35
CA PHE A 17 18.40 -18.15 19.27
C PHE A 17 18.36 -18.97 20.57
N GLY A 18 18.73 -18.34 21.69
CA GLY A 18 18.58 -18.90 23.04
C GLY A 18 19.75 -19.70 23.59
N THR A 19 20.29 -19.24 24.71
CA THR A 19 21.25 -19.96 25.54
C THR A 19 20.60 -20.80 26.64
N SER A 20 19.26 -20.87 26.72
CA SER A 20 18.54 -21.70 27.65
C SER A 20 18.25 -23.08 27.06
N ASP A 21 18.20 -24.13 27.87
CA ASP A 21 17.91 -25.53 27.51
C ASP A 21 16.55 -25.74 26.81
N ARG A 22 15.81 -24.66 26.54
CA ARG A 22 14.48 -24.67 25.94
C ARG A 22 14.46 -24.52 24.41
N PHE A 23 15.58 -24.20 23.75
CA PHE A 23 15.58 -23.95 22.31
C PHE A 23 16.34 -25.05 21.57
N ILE A 24 15.62 -25.82 20.76
CA ILE A 24 16.21 -26.76 19.81
C ILE A 24 16.80 -25.91 18.67
N LYS A 25 18.10 -26.04 18.45
CA LYS A 25 18.86 -25.36 17.41
C LYS A 25 18.55 -25.99 16.04
N LEU A 26 17.38 -25.73 15.45
CA LEU A 26 17.24 -25.91 14.02
C LEU A 26 17.51 -24.55 13.36
N PRO A 27 18.57 -24.38 12.58
CA PRO A 27 18.76 -23.18 11.81
C PRO A 27 17.53 -22.99 10.90
N ILE A 28 16.94 -21.82 10.90
CA ILE A 28 15.74 -21.52 10.05
C ILE A 28 16.03 -21.84 8.58
N THR A 29 17.27 -21.60 8.14
CA THR A 29 17.74 -21.92 6.79
C THR A 29 17.63 -23.43 6.50
N GLU A 30 18.06 -24.31 7.42
CA GLU A 30 17.94 -25.76 7.23
C GLU A 30 16.49 -26.20 7.22
N TYR A 31 15.66 -25.60 8.07
CA TYR A 31 14.22 -25.87 8.08
C TYR A 31 13.56 -25.48 6.75
N MET A 32 13.95 -24.34 6.15
CA MET A 32 13.47 -23.96 4.81
C MET A 32 13.98 -24.92 3.73
N ASN A 33 15.21 -25.40 3.85
CA ASN A 33 15.74 -26.41 2.92
C ASN A 33 14.95 -27.72 2.98
N LEU A 34 14.46 -28.13 4.18
CA LEU A 34 13.56 -29.27 4.31
C LEU A 34 12.21 -29.06 3.60
N LEU A 35 11.79 -27.79 3.45
CA LEU A 35 10.64 -27.40 2.63
C LEU A 35 10.94 -27.29 1.15
N GLY A 36 12.19 -27.58 0.71
CA GLY A 36 12.64 -27.41 -0.67
C GLY A 36 12.81 -25.95 -1.09
N ILE A 37 13.03 -25.06 -0.15
CA ILE A 37 13.14 -23.61 -0.40
C ILE A 37 14.49 -23.10 0.07
N GLU A 38 15.25 -22.51 -0.85
CA GLU A 38 16.46 -21.78 -0.52
C GLU A 38 16.10 -20.32 -0.21
N PRO A 39 16.42 -19.81 1.03
CA PRO A 39 16.14 -18.42 1.38
C PRO A 39 16.94 -17.45 0.51
N ASN A 40 16.27 -16.42 0.00
CA ASN A 40 16.96 -15.30 -0.67
C ASN A 40 17.73 -14.43 0.33
N SER A 41 18.52 -13.46 -0.16
CA SER A 41 19.37 -12.61 0.70
C SER A 41 18.55 -11.78 1.71
N ALA A 42 17.34 -11.32 1.36
CA ALA A 42 16.46 -10.61 2.28
C ALA A 42 15.96 -11.51 3.41
N GLN A 43 15.56 -12.74 3.06
CA GLN A 43 15.14 -13.75 4.03
C GLN A 43 16.28 -14.18 4.94
N ARG A 44 17.49 -14.37 4.41
CA ARG A 44 18.69 -14.68 5.20
C ARG A 44 19.00 -13.56 6.20
N ALA A 45 18.95 -12.29 5.78
CA ALA A 45 19.17 -11.15 6.68
C ALA A 45 18.13 -11.11 7.81
N LEU A 46 16.85 -11.38 7.50
CA LEU A 46 15.79 -11.46 8.50
C LEU A 46 16.03 -12.59 9.50
N ILE A 47 16.38 -13.79 9.00
CA ILE A 47 16.71 -14.96 9.83
C ILE A 47 17.87 -14.63 10.78
N ASN A 48 18.93 -14.03 10.25
CA ASN A 48 20.10 -13.67 11.03
C ASN A 48 19.78 -12.62 12.11
N ALA A 49 18.98 -11.60 11.77
CA ALA A 49 18.55 -10.61 12.74
C ALA A 49 17.71 -11.20 13.89
N ILE A 50 16.81 -12.12 13.56
CA ILE A 50 15.96 -12.81 14.56
C ILE A 50 16.82 -13.75 15.43
N ASN A 51 17.79 -14.44 14.85
CA ASN A 51 18.67 -15.34 15.57
C ASN A 51 19.68 -14.60 16.48
N ASN A 52 19.96 -13.33 16.19
CA ASN A 52 20.91 -12.57 17.00
C ASN A 52 20.31 -12.21 18.38
N PRO A 53 20.93 -12.65 19.49
CA PRO A 53 20.40 -12.41 20.83
C PRO A 53 20.39 -10.93 21.22
N LYS A 54 21.18 -10.08 20.55
CA LYS A 54 21.22 -8.64 20.82
C LYS A 54 19.93 -7.93 20.41
N TYR A 55 19.22 -8.44 19.38
CA TYR A 55 18.06 -7.75 18.83
C TYR A 55 16.77 -8.40 19.30
N ARG A 56 16.06 -7.65 20.10
CA ARG A 56 14.74 -8.03 20.60
C ARG A 56 13.64 -7.66 19.62
N PHE A 57 13.87 -6.60 18.86
CA PHE A 57 12.92 -6.04 17.91
C PHE A 57 13.55 -5.97 16.52
N VAL A 58 12.88 -6.56 15.53
CA VAL A 58 13.35 -6.56 14.14
C VAL A 58 12.28 -5.94 13.25
N CYS A 59 12.65 -4.87 12.53
CA CYS A 59 11.77 -4.22 11.56
C CYS A 59 12.30 -4.43 10.14
N ALA A 60 11.49 -5.04 9.26
CA ALA A 60 11.88 -5.41 7.92
C ALA A 60 11.01 -4.75 6.85
N ALA A 61 11.56 -3.72 6.20
CA ALA A 61 10.98 -3.05 5.05
C ALA A 61 11.36 -3.80 3.76
N ILE A 62 10.45 -4.60 3.23
CA ILE A 62 10.74 -5.55 2.17
C ILE A 62 9.75 -5.35 1.01
N SER A 63 10.25 -5.27 -0.21
CA SER A 63 9.46 -5.11 -1.42
C SER A 63 8.44 -6.23 -1.61
N ARG A 64 7.50 -6.05 -2.55
CA ARG A 64 6.51 -7.09 -2.89
C ARG A 64 7.17 -8.36 -3.43
N ARG A 65 6.44 -9.49 -3.34
CA ARG A 65 6.81 -10.82 -3.86
C ARG A 65 8.11 -11.41 -3.31
N GLN A 66 8.61 -10.92 -2.16
CA GLN A 66 9.78 -11.47 -1.47
C GLN A 66 9.45 -12.64 -0.52
N GLY A 67 8.19 -13.09 -0.48
CA GLY A 67 7.78 -14.18 0.40
C GLY A 67 7.72 -13.81 1.88
N LYS A 68 7.40 -12.55 2.21
CA LYS A 68 7.28 -12.01 3.58
C LYS A 68 6.43 -12.91 4.48
N THR A 69 5.16 -13.06 4.12
CA THR A 69 4.19 -13.88 4.88
C THR A 69 4.66 -15.33 5.02
N TYR A 70 5.31 -15.89 3.97
CA TYR A 70 5.80 -17.27 4.03
C TYR A 70 6.91 -17.42 5.06
N ILE A 71 7.96 -16.59 4.99
CA ILE A 71 9.11 -16.68 5.90
C ILE A 71 8.71 -16.42 7.35
N THR A 72 7.81 -15.47 7.62
CA THR A 72 7.34 -15.17 8.98
C THR A 72 6.55 -16.34 9.57
N ASN A 73 5.74 -17.01 8.75
CA ASN A 73 5.02 -18.20 9.18
C ASN A 73 5.96 -19.38 9.44
N VAL A 74 6.98 -19.59 8.61
CA VAL A 74 8.03 -20.59 8.83
C VAL A 74 8.77 -20.34 10.13
N ILE A 75 9.14 -19.10 10.42
CA ILE A 75 9.78 -18.71 11.69
C ILE A 75 8.85 -18.99 12.87
N GLY A 76 7.59 -18.60 12.77
CA GLY A 76 6.59 -18.85 13.81
C GLY A 76 6.43 -20.32 14.11
N GLN A 77 6.36 -21.18 13.07
CA GLN A 77 6.28 -22.61 13.26
C GLN A 77 7.55 -23.19 13.86
N LEU A 78 8.72 -22.78 13.40
CA LEU A 78 9.98 -23.27 13.96
C LEU A 78 10.07 -22.98 15.46
N VAL A 79 9.68 -21.77 15.91
CA VAL A 79 9.61 -21.44 17.34
C VAL A 79 8.61 -22.33 18.08
N SER A 80 7.50 -22.74 17.44
CA SER A 80 6.50 -23.63 18.06
C SER A 80 6.99 -25.06 18.31
N LEU A 81 8.11 -25.46 17.70
CA LEU A 81 8.73 -26.77 17.99
C LEU A 81 9.39 -26.80 19.37
N VAL A 82 9.63 -25.64 19.97
CA VAL A 82 10.10 -25.53 21.35
C VAL A 82 8.91 -25.77 22.29
N PRO A 83 8.95 -26.78 23.17
CA PRO A 83 7.82 -27.12 24.03
C PRO A 83 7.33 -25.94 24.88
N GLY A 84 6.03 -25.71 24.88
CA GLY A 84 5.38 -24.66 25.67
C GLY A 84 5.60 -23.23 25.15
N SER A 85 6.00 -23.08 23.88
CA SER A 85 6.16 -21.75 23.25
C SER A 85 4.83 -21.16 22.81
N HIS A 86 4.68 -19.86 22.94
CA HIS A 86 3.51 -19.11 22.51
C HIS A 86 3.87 -18.10 21.42
N ILE A 87 3.30 -18.29 20.25
CA ILE A 87 3.53 -17.46 19.05
C ILE A 87 2.26 -16.70 18.70
N LEU A 88 2.39 -15.40 18.41
CA LEU A 88 1.32 -14.57 17.91
C LEU A 88 1.71 -13.99 16.56
N ILE A 89 0.87 -14.21 15.54
CA ILE A 89 1.00 -13.61 14.22
C ILE A 89 -0.15 -12.61 14.04
N MET A 90 0.19 -11.34 13.99
CA MET A 90 -0.74 -10.22 13.81
C MET A 90 -0.79 -9.79 12.36
N SER A 91 -1.97 -9.57 11.84
CA SER A 91 -2.21 -9.02 10.49
C SER A 91 -3.07 -7.76 10.56
N PRO A 92 -3.12 -6.93 9.53
CA PRO A 92 -3.95 -5.72 9.51
C PRO A 92 -5.44 -6.00 9.76
N ASN A 93 -5.95 -7.08 9.20
CA ASN A 93 -7.36 -7.45 9.30
C ASN A 93 -7.56 -8.97 9.37
N TYR A 94 -8.82 -9.36 9.62
CA TYR A 94 -9.18 -10.78 9.78
C TYR A 94 -8.97 -11.61 8.51
N ALA A 95 -9.16 -11.05 7.31
CA ALA A 95 -8.98 -11.77 6.05
C ALA A 95 -7.50 -12.14 5.82
N LEU A 96 -6.58 -11.21 6.09
CA LEU A 96 -5.14 -11.48 5.99
C LEU A 96 -4.66 -12.48 7.06
N SER A 97 -5.23 -12.43 8.29
CA SER A 97 -4.89 -13.43 9.31
C SER A 97 -5.35 -14.85 8.95
N GLN A 98 -6.35 -15.00 8.05
CA GLN A 98 -6.75 -16.30 7.53
C GLN A 98 -5.65 -16.93 6.65
N ILE A 99 -4.95 -16.14 5.86
CA ILE A 99 -3.84 -16.61 5.03
C ILE A 99 -2.75 -17.24 5.88
N SER A 100 -2.34 -16.59 6.97
CA SER A 100 -1.36 -17.14 7.92
C SER A 100 -1.88 -18.39 8.64
N PHE A 101 -3.16 -18.43 8.99
CA PHE A 101 -3.75 -19.60 9.63
C PHE A 101 -3.75 -20.83 8.71
N ASP A 102 -4.12 -20.68 7.45
CA ASP A 102 -4.12 -21.75 6.47
C ASP A 102 -2.69 -22.21 6.14
N LEU A 103 -1.75 -21.28 6.08
CA LEU A 103 -0.34 -21.60 5.86
C LEU A 103 0.24 -22.39 7.04
N GLN A 104 -0.08 -22.03 8.28
CA GLN A 104 0.34 -22.81 9.46
C GLN A 104 -0.20 -24.24 9.42
N ARG A 105 -1.44 -24.44 9.04
CA ARG A 105 -2.02 -25.78 8.87
C ARG A 105 -1.28 -26.59 7.79
N GLN A 106 -0.89 -25.95 6.67
CA GLN A 106 -0.12 -26.62 5.62
C GLN A 106 1.26 -27.03 6.12
N LEU A 107 1.97 -26.17 6.84
CA LEU A 107 3.28 -26.44 7.40
C LEU A 107 3.21 -27.56 8.47
N ILE A 108 2.23 -27.51 9.37
CA ILE A 108 1.98 -28.54 10.40
C ILE A 108 1.72 -29.89 9.75
N LYS A 109 0.89 -29.94 8.71
CA LYS A 109 0.62 -31.17 7.95
C LYS A 109 1.87 -31.69 7.22
N HIS A 110 2.68 -30.80 6.65
CA HIS A 110 3.91 -31.16 5.93
C HIS A 110 4.91 -31.88 6.84
N PHE A 111 5.03 -31.42 8.10
CA PHE A 111 5.94 -32.00 9.09
C PHE A 111 5.29 -33.03 10.01
N ASP A 112 4.06 -33.43 9.71
CA ASP A 112 3.29 -34.42 10.50
C ASP A 112 3.27 -34.10 12.02
N LEU A 113 3.09 -32.82 12.36
CA LEU A 113 3.07 -32.39 13.76
C LEU A 113 1.71 -32.72 14.38
N GLU A 114 1.75 -33.26 15.61
CA GLU A 114 0.56 -33.64 16.35
C GLU A 114 -0.16 -32.38 16.92
N VAL A 115 -1.45 -32.23 16.55
CA VAL A 115 -2.30 -31.11 16.95
C VAL A 115 -3.31 -31.58 17.99
N VAL A 116 -3.32 -30.91 19.14
CA VAL A 116 -4.30 -31.15 20.22
C VAL A 116 -5.59 -30.34 20.00
N ARG A 117 -5.43 -29.11 19.48
CA ARG A 117 -6.54 -28.20 19.22
C ARG A 117 -6.30 -27.39 17.93
N ASP A 118 -7.30 -27.41 17.05
CA ASP A 118 -7.37 -26.57 15.86
C ASP A 118 -8.70 -25.81 15.88
N ASN A 119 -8.68 -24.52 16.23
CA ASN A 119 -9.86 -23.69 16.32
C ASN A 119 -9.84 -22.62 15.23
N ALA A 120 -10.58 -22.86 14.15
CA ALA A 120 -10.66 -21.94 13.02
C ALA A 120 -11.37 -20.62 13.35
N LYS A 121 -12.30 -20.62 14.32
CA LYS A 121 -13.02 -19.40 14.72
C LYS A 121 -12.09 -18.42 15.44
N ASP A 122 -11.33 -18.92 16.41
CA ASP A 122 -10.41 -18.11 17.21
C ASP A 122 -9.01 -18.04 16.60
N LYS A 123 -8.78 -18.79 15.50
CA LYS A 123 -7.50 -18.94 14.79
C LYS A 123 -6.34 -19.30 15.73
N VAL A 124 -6.54 -20.37 16.48
CA VAL A 124 -5.57 -20.91 17.45
C VAL A 124 -5.30 -22.37 17.12
N ILE A 125 -4.01 -22.70 16.99
CA ILE A 125 -3.53 -24.07 16.88
C ILE A 125 -2.70 -24.38 18.12
N GLU A 126 -2.96 -25.51 18.77
CA GLU A 126 -2.24 -26.03 19.92
C GLU A 126 -1.60 -27.37 19.56
N LEU A 127 -0.30 -27.46 19.72
CA LEU A 127 0.47 -28.67 19.45
C LEU A 127 0.57 -29.56 20.69
N SER A 128 0.84 -30.86 20.50
CA SER A 128 0.98 -31.83 21.60
C SER A 128 2.16 -31.51 22.54
N ASN A 129 3.14 -30.75 22.10
CA ASN A 129 4.24 -30.27 22.96
C ASN A 129 3.85 -29.06 23.84
N GLY A 130 2.57 -28.68 23.89
CA GLY A 130 2.06 -27.54 24.67
C GLY A 130 2.24 -26.18 24.04
N SER A 131 2.82 -26.09 22.85
CA SER A 131 2.99 -24.83 22.14
C SER A 131 1.72 -24.36 21.47
N THR A 132 1.54 -23.04 21.34
CA THR A 132 0.38 -22.43 20.68
C THR A 132 0.79 -21.45 19.62
N ILE A 133 0.11 -21.51 18.46
CA ILE A 133 0.24 -20.52 17.41
C ILE A 133 -1.13 -19.85 17.26
N ARG A 134 -1.18 -18.54 17.52
CA ARG A 134 -2.38 -17.73 17.44
C ARG A 134 -2.23 -16.70 16.32
N MET A 135 -3.27 -16.52 15.53
CA MET A 135 -3.38 -15.43 14.57
C MET A 135 -4.35 -14.38 15.08
N GLY A 136 -3.95 -13.11 15.00
CA GLY A 136 -4.76 -11.97 15.41
C GLY A 136 -4.86 -10.90 14.33
N SER A 137 -5.71 -9.92 14.56
CA SER A 137 -5.74 -8.69 13.75
C SER A 137 -5.55 -7.47 14.63
N VAL A 138 -4.94 -6.42 14.05
CA VAL A 138 -4.69 -5.16 14.76
C VAL A 138 -5.99 -4.58 15.32
N ASN A 139 -7.10 -4.70 14.56
CA ASN A 139 -8.41 -4.19 14.97
C ASN A 139 -9.06 -4.98 16.14
N GLN A 140 -8.49 -6.12 16.54
CA GLN A 140 -9.03 -6.99 17.59
C GLN A 140 -7.93 -7.43 18.56
N VAL A 141 -6.97 -6.53 18.85
CA VAL A 141 -5.81 -6.82 19.69
C VAL A 141 -6.19 -7.30 21.10
N ASP A 142 -7.26 -6.78 21.68
CA ASP A 142 -7.73 -7.15 23.02
C ASP A 142 -8.00 -8.66 23.19
N SER A 143 -8.37 -9.33 22.11
CA SER A 143 -8.56 -10.78 22.12
C SER A 143 -7.26 -11.58 22.24
N THR A 144 -6.12 -10.93 22.06
CA THR A 144 -4.79 -11.57 22.04
C THR A 144 -3.96 -11.28 23.28
N VAL A 145 -4.38 -10.37 24.15
CA VAL A 145 -3.72 -10.08 25.44
C VAL A 145 -4.00 -11.15 26.48
N GLY A 146 -3.23 -11.16 27.59
CA GLY A 146 -3.43 -12.09 28.71
C GLY A 146 -2.61 -13.37 28.65
N ARG A 147 -1.61 -13.43 27.75
CA ARG A 147 -0.60 -14.51 27.68
C ARG A 147 0.79 -13.91 27.50
N SER A 148 1.82 -14.61 27.97
CA SER A 148 3.22 -14.30 27.66
C SER A 148 3.59 -14.92 26.32
N TYR A 149 4.08 -14.13 25.38
CA TYR A 149 4.51 -14.61 24.08
C TYR A 149 6.03 -14.74 23.99
N ASP A 150 6.50 -15.78 23.29
CA ASP A 150 7.91 -15.95 22.94
C ASP A 150 8.24 -15.19 21.66
N LEU A 151 7.28 -15.14 20.73
CA LEU A 151 7.42 -14.44 19.46
C LEU A 151 6.11 -13.76 19.06
N ILE A 152 6.19 -12.48 18.73
CA ILE A 152 5.11 -11.72 18.10
C ILE A 152 5.58 -11.28 16.72
N ILE A 153 4.77 -11.55 15.70
CA ILE A 153 5.02 -11.14 14.31
C ILE A 153 3.90 -10.22 13.86
N PHE A 154 4.23 -9.05 13.35
CA PHE A 154 3.29 -8.18 12.64
C PHE A 154 3.57 -8.31 11.14
N ASP A 155 2.74 -9.09 10.45
CA ASP A 155 2.79 -9.24 9.00
C ASP A 155 1.97 -8.14 8.34
N GLU A 156 2.51 -7.55 7.27
CA GLU A 156 1.98 -6.36 6.58
C GLU A 156 1.71 -5.19 7.55
N ALA A 157 2.67 -4.95 8.44
CA ALA A 157 2.57 -3.99 9.55
C ALA A 157 2.20 -2.56 9.12
N ALA A 158 2.66 -2.11 7.94
CA ALA A 158 2.39 -0.76 7.45
C ALA A 158 0.94 -0.54 6.95
N LEU A 159 0.13 -1.62 6.79
CA LEU A 159 -1.24 -1.51 6.27
C LEU A 159 -2.28 -1.12 7.33
N ALA A 160 -1.94 -1.14 8.61
CA ALA A 160 -2.83 -0.72 9.70
C ALA A 160 -2.04 0.05 10.76
N ASP A 161 -2.71 0.93 11.51
CA ASP A 161 -2.10 1.58 12.66
C ASP A 161 -2.04 0.62 13.84
N GLY A 162 -0.88 0.02 14.02
CA GLY A 162 -0.59 -0.95 15.08
C GLY A 162 0.23 -0.38 16.23
N LYS A 163 0.48 0.94 16.29
CA LYS A 163 1.35 1.56 17.29
C LYS A 163 0.87 1.29 18.72
N ASP A 164 -0.38 1.56 19.00
CA ASP A 164 -0.97 1.34 20.32
C ASP A 164 -1.20 -0.16 20.57
N ALA A 165 -1.63 -0.91 19.55
CA ALA A 165 -1.74 -2.36 19.66
C ALA A 165 -0.42 -3.01 20.10
N PHE A 166 0.71 -2.55 19.57
CA PHE A 166 2.00 -3.04 20.04
C PHE A 166 2.42 -2.42 21.37
N ASN A 167 2.57 -1.09 21.46
CA ASN A 167 3.21 -0.46 22.61
C ASN A 167 2.42 -0.62 23.92
N VAL A 168 1.08 -0.58 23.82
CA VAL A 168 0.20 -0.61 25.01
C VAL A 168 -0.24 -2.03 25.32
N ALA A 169 -0.72 -2.78 24.31
CA ALA A 169 -1.33 -4.07 24.55
C ALA A 169 -0.34 -5.24 24.50
N LEU A 170 0.52 -5.32 23.48
CA LEU A 170 1.33 -6.52 23.22
C LEU A 170 2.76 -6.46 23.75
N ARG A 171 3.40 -5.30 23.78
CA ARG A 171 4.77 -5.17 24.31
C ARG A 171 4.91 -5.68 25.75
N PRO A 172 3.97 -5.44 26.68
CA PRO A 172 4.04 -6.01 28.04
C PRO A 172 3.97 -7.54 28.07
N THR A 173 3.40 -8.18 27.04
CA THR A 173 3.30 -9.65 26.95
C THR A 173 4.60 -10.34 26.51
N LEU A 174 5.58 -9.56 26.07
CA LEU A 174 6.95 -10.00 25.81
C LEU A 174 7.78 -9.92 27.12
N ASP A 175 7.39 -10.65 28.12
CA ASP A 175 7.94 -10.60 29.50
C ASP A 175 9.09 -11.58 29.72
N LYS A 176 9.35 -12.49 28.77
CA LYS A 176 10.47 -13.41 28.83
C LYS A 176 11.74 -12.75 28.27
N GLU A 177 12.89 -13.05 28.87
CA GLU A 177 14.18 -12.45 28.52
C GLU A 177 14.52 -12.52 27.02
N GLN A 178 14.10 -13.61 26.37
CA GLN A 178 14.40 -13.87 24.95
C GLN A 178 13.22 -13.68 24.01
N SER A 179 12.11 -13.16 24.53
CA SER A 179 10.94 -12.90 23.69
C SER A 179 11.23 -11.78 22.67
N LYS A 180 10.73 -11.95 21.46
CA LYS A 180 11.00 -11.06 20.32
C LYS A 180 9.74 -10.57 19.63
N ALA A 181 9.84 -9.41 18.97
CA ALA A 181 8.85 -8.96 18.01
C ALA A 181 9.49 -8.67 16.66
N VAL A 182 8.77 -9.07 15.60
CA VAL A 182 9.14 -8.86 14.20
C VAL A 182 8.04 -8.05 13.53
N PHE A 183 8.42 -6.96 12.86
CA PHE A 183 7.54 -6.10 12.08
C PHE A 183 7.98 -6.20 10.63
N ILE A 184 7.13 -6.71 9.75
CA ILE A 184 7.48 -6.89 8.34
C ILE A 184 6.39 -6.32 7.46
N SER A 185 6.78 -5.53 6.46
CA SER A 185 5.86 -4.95 5.49
C SER A 185 6.58 -4.43 4.25
N THR A 186 5.83 -4.17 3.19
CA THR A 186 6.18 -3.14 2.22
C THR A 186 5.88 -1.78 2.85
N PRO A 187 6.78 -0.78 2.76
CA PRO A 187 6.56 0.55 3.30
C PRO A 187 5.29 1.22 2.74
N ARG A 188 4.71 2.14 3.51
CA ARG A 188 3.54 2.94 3.13
C ARG A 188 3.74 4.39 3.57
N GLY A 189 4.66 5.11 2.87
CA GLY A 189 5.08 6.43 3.28
C GLY A 189 5.97 6.42 4.53
N ARG A 190 6.41 7.62 4.97
CA ARG A 190 7.32 7.76 6.13
C ARG A 190 6.62 8.22 7.42
N ASN A 191 5.40 8.75 7.33
CA ASN A 191 4.69 9.32 8.48
C ASN A 191 3.74 8.29 9.12
N ASN A 192 4.30 7.15 9.54
CA ASN A 192 3.53 6.10 10.22
C ASN A 192 4.40 5.32 11.21
N TRP A 193 3.77 4.55 12.06
CA TRP A 193 4.42 3.80 13.12
C TRP A 193 5.43 2.76 12.64
N PHE A 194 5.22 2.15 11.46
CA PHE A 194 6.14 1.18 10.88
C PHE A 194 7.45 1.87 10.44
N ALA A 195 7.36 3.07 9.85
CA ALA A 195 8.52 3.88 9.52
C ALA A 195 9.29 4.30 10.79
N ASP A 196 8.57 4.75 11.85
CA ASP A 196 9.19 5.07 13.15
C ASP A 196 9.98 3.87 13.70
N PHE A 197 9.39 2.67 13.64
CA PHE A 197 10.03 1.44 14.13
C PHE A 197 11.22 1.03 13.26
N TYR A 198 11.11 1.21 11.95
CA TYR A 198 12.22 0.98 11.04
C TYR A 198 13.43 1.89 11.36
N HIS A 199 13.19 3.17 11.60
CA HIS A 199 14.27 4.11 11.93
C HIS A 199 14.92 3.84 13.28
N ARG A 200 14.26 3.17 14.23
CA ARG A 200 14.87 2.77 15.52
C ARG A 200 16.08 1.87 15.33
N GLY A 201 16.08 0.98 14.34
CA GLY A 201 17.23 0.12 14.09
C GLY A 201 18.51 0.87 13.69
N TYR A 202 18.41 2.11 13.21
CA TYR A 202 19.53 2.97 12.86
C TYR A 202 19.95 3.92 14.01
N SER A 203 19.16 4.01 15.06
CA SER A 203 19.43 4.88 16.21
C SER A 203 20.26 4.16 17.28
N ASP A 204 21.24 4.86 17.82
CA ASP A 204 22.05 4.35 18.94
C ASP A 204 21.29 4.31 20.27
N GLU A 205 20.15 4.99 20.35
CA GLU A 205 19.25 4.95 21.50
C GLU A 205 18.56 3.58 21.62
N PHE A 206 18.27 2.92 20.49
CA PHE A 206 17.53 1.66 20.42
C PHE A 206 18.46 0.49 20.06
N LYS A 207 19.36 0.12 20.97
CA LYS A 207 20.40 -0.89 20.72
C LYS A 207 19.87 -2.31 20.51
N ASP A 208 18.67 -2.59 21.00
CA ASP A 208 17.97 -3.86 20.89
C ASP A 208 17.07 -3.94 19.62
N TRP A 209 17.15 -2.93 18.74
CA TRP A 209 16.47 -2.89 17.45
C TRP A 209 17.43 -3.16 16.30
N ALA A 210 16.93 -3.89 15.30
CA ALA A 210 17.58 -4.07 14.01
C ALA A 210 16.58 -3.80 12.87
N SER A 211 17.06 -3.17 11.80
CA SER A 211 16.24 -2.89 10.63
C SER A 211 16.89 -3.41 9.36
N ILE A 212 16.05 -3.90 8.46
CA ILE A 212 16.41 -4.50 7.18
C ILE A 212 15.59 -3.84 6.10
N LYS A 213 16.23 -3.41 5.01
CA LYS A 213 15.56 -2.98 3.77
C LYS A 213 15.98 -3.90 2.64
N ALA A 214 15.02 -4.46 1.93
CA ALA A 214 15.27 -5.30 0.77
C ALA A 214 14.38 -4.92 -0.40
N THR A 215 14.99 -4.80 -1.58
CA THR A 215 14.38 -4.37 -2.82
C THR A 215 14.07 -5.58 -3.72
N TYR A 216 13.49 -5.37 -4.91
CA TYR A 216 13.28 -6.45 -5.87
C TYR A 216 14.58 -7.13 -6.32
N HIS A 217 15.71 -6.45 -6.22
CA HIS A 217 17.02 -7.03 -6.60
C HIS A 217 17.40 -8.28 -5.79
N GLU A 218 16.87 -8.42 -4.59
CA GLU A 218 17.10 -9.58 -3.71
C GLU A 218 16.20 -10.77 -4.07
N ASN A 219 15.25 -10.61 -5.01
CA ASN A 219 14.36 -11.67 -5.43
C ASN A 219 14.78 -12.22 -6.82
N PRO A 220 15.36 -13.42 -6.91
CA PRO A 220 15.81 -13.99 -8.17
C PRO A 220 14.67 -14.39 -9.13
N ARG A 221 13.41 -14.26 -8.70
CA ARG A 221 12.23 -14.60 -9.51
C ARG A 221 11.74 -13.45 -10.39
N PHE A 222 12.23 -12.23 -10.18
CA PHE A 222 11.93 -11.11 -11.08
C PHE A 222 12.83 -11.17 -12.30
N SER A 223 12.23 -11.16 -13.47
CA SER A 223 12.93 -10.93 -14.74
C SER A 223 13.09 -9.42 -15.02
N ASP A 224 13.98 -9.07 -15.92
CA ASP A 224 14.12 -7.68 -16.38
C ASP A 224 12.81 -7.18 -17.04
N ASP A 225 12.10 -8.07 -17.74
CA ASP A 225 10.83 -7.74 -18.39
C ASP A 225 9.74 -7.42 -17.37
N ASP A 226 9.64 -8.18 -16.26
CA ASP A 226 8.70 -7.88 -15.16
C ASP A 226 8.94 -6.47 -14.57
N ILE A 227 10.20 -6.08 -14.47
CA ILE A 227 10.59 -4.78 -13.93
C ILE A 227 10.32 -3.65 -14.92
N ILE A 228 10.56 -3.88 -16.21
CA ILE A 228 10.23 -2.90 -17.26
C ILE A 228 8.71 -2.68 -17.32
N GLU A 229 7.92 -3.75 -17.28
CA GLU A 229 6.46 -3.66 -17.27
C GLU A 229 5.94 -2.94 -16.03
N ALA A 230 6.47 -3.28 -14.84
CA ALA A 230 6.12 -2.59 -13.60
C ALA A 230 6.39 -1.09 -13.67
N LYS A 231 7.56 -0.68 -14.21
CA LYS A 231 7.90 0.75 -14.39
C LYS A 231 6.98 1.47 -15.37
N ARG A 232 6.42 0.77 -16.35
CA ARG A 232 5.49 1.35 -17.33
C ARG A 232 4.06 1.45 -16.82
N SER A 233 3.69 0.58 -15.88
CA SER A 233 2.31 0.45 -15.37
C SER A 233 2.03 1.23 -14.09
N MET A 234 3.03 1.86 -13.48
CA MET A 234 2.86 2.62 -12.24
C MET A 234 3.74 3.87 -12.21
N SER A 235 3.43 4.80 -11.30
CA SER A 235 4.24 6.00 -11.08
C SER A 235 5.62 5.66 -10.49
N GLN A 236 6.59 6.56 -10.63
CA GLN A 236 7.91 6.39 -10.02
C GLN A 236 7.84 6.22 -8.51
N ALA A 237 6.93 6.94 -7.84
CA ALA A 237 6.73 6.85 -6.40
C ALA A 237 6.18 5.48 -5.97
N GLU A 238 5.19 4.95 -6.71
CA GLU A 238 4.67 3.60 -6.47
C GLU A 238 5.72 2.53 -6.74
N PHE A 239 6.50 2.67 -7.83
CA PHE A 239 7.59 1.73 -8.11
C PHE A 239 8.64 1.77 -6.99
N ALA A 240 9.03 2.94 -6.53
CA ALA A 240 9.97 3.08 -5.42
C ALA A 240 9.43 2.43 -4.13
N GLN A 241 8.16 2.63 -3.80
CA GLN A 241 7.54 2.01 -2.63
C GLN A 241 7.44 0.49 -2.76
N GLU A 242 6.86 -0.01 -3.85
CA GLU A 242 6.50 -1.42 -3.98
C GLU A 242 7.68 -2.32 -4.36
N TYR A 243 8.63 -1.81 -5.17
CA TYR A 243 9.76 -2.58 -5.68
C TYR A 243 11.10 -2.22 -5.03
N LEU A 244 11.30 -0.97 -4.61
CA LEU A 244 12.53 -0.55 -3.93
C LEU A 244 12.38 -0.50 -2.41
N ALA A 245 11.20 -0.83 -1.87
CA ALA A 245 10.87 -0.74 -0.44
C ALA A 245 11.22 0.62 0.14
N ASP A 246 10.93 1.69 -0.62
CA ASP A 246 11.25 3.02 -0.21
C ASP A 246 10.15 3.65 0.65
N PHE A 247 10.57 4.39 1.68
CA PHE A 247 9.68 5.20 2.48
C PHE A 247 9.51 6.53 1.75
N ASN A 248 8.65 6.55 0.72
CA ASN A 248 8.43 7.75 -0.05
C ASN A 248 7.97 8.90 0.82
N THR A 249 8.57 10.04 0.60
CA THR A 249 8.05 11.31 1.04
C THR A 249 7.19 11.87 -0.06
N TYR A 250 5.92 11.98 0.21
CA TYR A 250 5.04 12.81 -0.59
C TYR A 250 5.33 14.28 -0.25
N GLU A 251 6.44 14.78 -0.78
CA GLU A 251 6.86 16.18 -0.63
C GLU A 251 6.90 16.85 -2.02
N GLY A 252 6.49 18.10 -2.08
CA GLY A 252 6.51 18.87 -3.31
C GLY A 252 5.29 18.60 -4.20
N GLN A 253 5.52 18.58 -5.50
CA GLN A 253 4.48 18.43 -6.52
C GLN A 253 3.93 17.00 -6.54
N VAL A 254 2.60 16.86 -6.70
CA VAL A 254 1.93 15.57 -6.71
C VAL A 254 2.16 14.85 -8.03
N TRP A 255 2.14 15.57 -9.15
CA TRP A 255 2.32 15.05 -10.50
C TRP A 255 3.47 15.73 -11.21
N ASN A 256 4.26 14.98 -11.98
CA ASN A 256 5.35 15.50 -12.79
C ASN A 256 4.91 15.66 -14.25
N PHE A 257 4.19 16.73 -14.55
CA PHE A 257 3.64 16.99 -15.88
C PHE A 257 4.68 17.64 -16.81
N ASN A 258 4.88 17.06 -17.97
CA ASN A 258 5.81 17.57 -18.98
C ASN A 258 5.11 18.60 -19.88
N PHE A 259 5.23 19.87 -19.54
CA PHE A 259 4.59 20.97 -20.28
C PHE A 259 5.09 21.11 -21.73
N GLU A 260 6.33 20.72 -22.03
CA GLU A 260 6.90 20.87 -23.38
C GLU A 260 6.32 19.83 -24.35
N GLU A 261 6.06 18.61 -23.88
CA GLU A 261 5.61 17.50 -24.73
C GLU A 261 4.10 17.23 -24.64
N CYS A 262 3.48 17.62 -23.53
CA CYS A 262 2.11 17.23 -23.20
C CYS A 262 1.08 18.38 -23.33
N VAL A 263 1.47 19.56 -23.80
CA VAL A 263 0.55 20.65 -24.13
C VAL A 263 0.49 20.83 -25.64
N ALA A 264 -0.73 20.80 -26.21
CA ALA A 264 -0.93 20.90 -27.65
C ALA A 264 -2.18 21.70 -28.00
N ASP A 265 -2.30 22.15 -29.25
CA ASP A 265 -3.56 22.64 -29.81
C ASP A 265 -4.41 21.44 -30.27
N LEU A 266 -5.45 21.12 -29.52
CA LEU A 266 -6.37 20.01 -29.81
C LEU A 266 -7.64 20.45 -30.53
N SER A 267 -7.70 21.68 -31.07
CA SER A 267 -8.88 22.23 -31.73
C SER A 267 -9.33 21.44 -32.95
N GLN A 268 -8.44 20.69 -33.60
CA GLN A 268 -8.68 19.85 -34.76
C GLN A 268 -8.69 18.33 -34.45
N LEU A 269 -8.68 17.95 -33.17
CA LEU A 269 -8.72 16.55 -32.78
C LEU A 269 -10.07 15.91 -33.15
N ASP A 270 -10.04 14.87 -33.97
CA ASP A 270 -11.21 14.08 -34.29
C ASP A 270 -11.47 13.04 -33.18
N THR A 271 -12.47 13.28 -32.37
CA THR A 271 -12.86 12.37 -31.27
C THR A 271 -13.89 11.32 -31.68
N SER A 272 -14.28 11.23 -32.96
CA SER A 272 -15.36 10.34 -33.42
C SER A 272 -15.11 8.84 -33.21
N LYS A 273 -13.85 8.45 -33.00
CA LYS A 273 -13.41 7.07 -32.71
C LYS A 273 -12.86 6.88 -31.31
N MET A 274 -12.99 7.89 -30.46
CA MET A 274 -12.49 7.89 -29.10
C MET A 274 -13.64 7.76 -28.12
N ASP A 275 -13.38 7.16 -26.98
CA ASP A 275 -14.29 7.25 -25.84
C ASP A 275 -14.16 8.62 -25.19
N VAL A 276 -15.29 9.34 -25.06
CA VAL A 276 -15.29 10.67 -24.43
C VAL A 276 -16.00 10.58 -23.08
N PHE A 277 -15.29 10.96 -22.04
CA PHE A 277 -15.80 10.94 -20.69
C PHE A 277 -15.38 12.19 -19.92
N ALA A 278 -15.94 12.36 -18.72
CA ALA A 278 -15.60 13.49 -17.87
C ALA A 278 -15.47 13.13 -16.41
N GLY A 279 -14.64 13.88 -15.71
CA GLY A 279 -14.61 13.90 -14.25
C GLY A 279 -15.23 15.17 -13.70
N LEU A 280 -15.98 15.06 -12.61
CA LEU A 280 -16.72 16.15 -12.00
C LEU A 280 -16.50 16.16 -10.48
N ASP A 281 -15.96 17.27 -9.99
CA ASP A 281 -15.91 17.61 -8.56
C ASP A 281 -16.86 18.77 -8.28
N VAL A 282 -17.80 18.59 -7.34
CA VAL A 282 -18.89 19.53 -7.08
C VAL A 282 -18.66 20.28 -5.77
N GLY A 283 -18.61 21.60 -5.84
CA GLY A 283 -18.58 22.50 -4.70
C GLY A 283 -19.70 23.56 -4.77
N TYR A 284 -19.92 24.28 -3.69
CA TYR A 284 -20.78 25.49 -3.65
C TYR A 284 -19.94 26.72 -3.33
N LYS A 285 -19.33 26.78 -2.15
CA LYS A 285 -18.32 27.81 -1.80
C LYS A 285 -17.01 27.52 -2.50
N ASP A 286 -16.63 26.26 -2.53
CA ASP A 286 -15.54 25.76 -3.32
C ASP A 286 -16.00 25.61 -4.79
N PRO A 287 -15.11 25.75 -5.76
CA PRO A 287 -15.49 25.68 -7.16
C PRO A 287 -15.99 24.28 -7.56
N THR A 288 -16.95 24.28 -8.48
CA THR A 288 -17.30 23.08 -9.25
C THR A 288 -16.31 22.97 -10.42
N ALA A 289 -15.63 21.83 -10.47
CA ALA A 289 -14.61 21.53 -11.49
C ALA A 289 -15.06 20.39 -12.40
N PHE A 290 -14.90 20.55 -13.71
CA PHE A 290 -15.28 19.58 -14.72
C PHE A 290 -14.20 19.47 -15.80
N CYS A 291 -13.74 18.25 -16.06
CA CYS A 291 -12.72 17.93 -17.05
C CYS A 291 -13.31 17.01 -18.11
N VAL A 292 -13.21 17.39 -19.41
CA VAL A 292 -13.60 16.56 -20.54
C VAL A 292 -12.38 15.89 -21.13
N ILE A 293 -12.39 14.56 -21.18
CA ILE A 293 -11.26 13.72 -21.57
C ILE A 293 -11.71 12.78 -22.69
N ALA A 294 -10.91 12.69 -23.76
CA ALA A 294 -11.06 11.68 -24.81
C ALA A 294 -9.94 10.65 -24.70
N TYR A 295 -10.24 9.38 -24.87
CA TYR A 295 -9.26 8.29 -24.87
C TYR A 295 -9.16 7.64 -26.25
N ASP A 296 -7.95 7.61 -26.76
CA ASP A 296 -7.59 6.96 -28.02
C ASP A 296 -7.04 5.55 -27.73
N TRP A 297 -7.81 4.54 -28.10
CA TRP A 297 -7.44 3.14 -27.92
C TRP A 297 -6.26 2.69 -28.79
N ASP A 298 -6.07 3.29 -29.95
CA ASP A 298 -5.00 2.94 -30.88
C ASP A 298 -3.65 3.48 -30.41
N GLN A 299 -3.65 4.66 -29.79
CA GLN A 299 -2.43 5.32 -29.28
C GLN A 299 -2.22 5.12 -27.79
N GLU A 300 -3.20 4.57 -27.07
CA GLU A 300 -3.21 4.45 -25.59
C GLU A 300 -2.94 5.81 -24.90
N LYS A 301 -3.58 6.88 -25.41
CA LYS A 301 -3.41 8.25 -24.91
C LYS A 301 -4.72 8.90 -24.50
N PHE A 302 -4.61 9.71 -23.47
CA PHE A 302 -5.69 10.57 -22.98
C PHE A 302 -5.48 11.99 -23.50
N TYR A 303 -6.56 12.60 -23.96
CA TYR A 303 -6.60 13.98 -24.46
C TYR A 303 -7.60 14.78 -23.63
N LEU A 304 -7.12 15.75 -22.83
CA LEU A 304 -7.99 16.66 -22.10
C LEU A 304 -8.38 17.80 -23.03
N ILE A 305 -9.64 17.78 -23.50
CA ILE A 305 -10.12 18.61 -24.62
C ILE A 305 -10.98 19.80 -24.22
N ASP A 306 -11.53 19.82 -23.00
CA ASP A 306 -12.28 20.99 -22.47
C ASP A 306 -12.30 20.94 -20.93
N GLU A 307 -12.57 22.07 -20.31
CA GLU A 307 -12.68 22.21 -18.87
C GLU A 307 -13.76 23.22 -18.47
N TYR A 308 -14.21 23.12 -17.22
CA TYR A 308 -15.06 24.12 -16.58
C TYR A 308 -14.68 24.23 -15.11
N LEU A 309 -14.52 25.45 -14.63
CA LEU A 309 -14.25 25.75 -13.23
C LEU A 309 -14.99 27.03 -12.87
N ASP A 310 -15.91 26.94 -11.89
CA ASP A 310 -16.62 28.11 -11.38
C ASP A 310 -17.13 27.87 -9.96
N ALA A 311 -17.34 28.95 -9.19
CA ALA A 311 -17.80 28.90 -7.81
C ALA A 311 -19.00 29.81 -7.60
N GLU A 312 -19.69 29.64 -6.48
CA GLU A 312 -20.82 30.47 -6.03
C GLU A 312 -21.97 30.54 -7.05
N ARG A 313 -22.16 29.44 -7.80
CA ARG A 313 -23.29 29.27 -8.74
C ARG A 313 -24.31 28.27 -8.21
N THR A 314 -25.55 28.40 -8.70
CA THR A 314 -26.60 27.41 -8.42
C THR A 314 -26.35 26.10 -9.16
N THR A 315 -26.93 25.00 -8.68
CA THR A 315 -26.89 23.69 -9.34
C THR A 315 -27.38 23.80 -10.79
N GLU A 316 -28.42 24.59 -11.05
CA GLU A 316 -28.92 24.87 -12.41
C GLU A 316 -27.89 25.52 -13.32
N GLN A 317 -27.17 26.54 -12.84
CA GLN A 317 -26.17 27.24 -13.62
C GLN A 317 -24.98 26.31 -13.98
N HIS A 318 -24.53 25.49 -13.04
CA HIS A 318 -23.53 24.46 -13.31
C HIS A 318 -24.04 23.42 -14.30
N ALA A 319 -25.28 22.93 -14.12
CA ALA A 319 -25.87 21.95 -15.01
C ALA A 319 -25.96 22.46 -16.47
N MET A 320 -26.34 23.71 -16.67
CA MET A 320 -26.40 24.32 -18.02
C MET A 320 -25.02 24.34 -18.70
N GLU A 321 -23.96 24.68 -17.97
CA GLU A 321 -22.59 24.72 -18.51
C GLU A 321 -22.05 23.32 -18.81
N ILE A 322 -22.36 22.34 -17.93
CA ILE A 322 -21.99 20.94 -18.14
C ILE A 322 -22.77 20.36 -19.31
N ARG A 323 -24.09 20.61 -19.40
CA ARG A 323 -24.93 20.11 -20.49
C ARG A 323 -24.45 20.58 -21.86
N LYS A 324 -24.05 21.85 -22.01
CA LYS A 324 -23.44 22.37 -23.26
C LYS A 324 -22.23 21.55 -23.71
N ARG A 325 -21.40 21.10 -22.75
CA ARG A 325 -20.21 20.28 -23.04
C ARG A 325 -20.59 18.82 -23.34
N VAL A 326 -21.58 18.28 -22.64
CA VAL A 326 -22.13 16.94 -22.94
C VAL A 326 -22.62 16.88 -24.38
N ASP A 327 -23.41 17.87 -24.81
CA ASP A 327 -23.95 17.93 -26.17
C ASP A 327 -22.85 18.19 -27.22
N LYS A 328 -21.88 19.05 -26.89
CA LYS A 328 -20.80 19.41 -27.83
C LYS A 328 -19.86 18.24 -28.12
N TYR A 329 -19.52 17.46 -27.09
CA TYR A 329 -18.50 16.42 -27.18
C TYR A 329 -19.08 15.00 -27.16
N ASN A 330 -20.40 14.87 -27.12
CA ASN A 330 -21.10 13.58 -26.99
C ASN A 330 -20.50 12.70 -25.87
N ILE A 331 -20.46 13.26 -24.64
CA ILE A 331 -19.82 12.62 -23.51
C ILE A 331 -20.59 11.36 -23.09
N ASP A 332 -19.92 10.21 -23.06
CA ASP A 332 -20.50 8.92 -22.73
C ASP A 332 -20.71 8.72 -21.23
N TRP A 333 -19.72 9.15 -20.42
CA TRP A 333 -19.73 8.94 -18.97
C TRP A 333 -19.23 10.16 -18.21
N ILE A 334 -19.90 10.49 -17.10
CA ILE A 334 -19.50 11.54 -16.17
C ILE A 334 -19.27 10.91 -14.80
N TYR A 335 -18.04 10.93 -14.33
CA TYR A 335 -17.64 10.38 -13.03
C TYR A 335 -17.64 11.45 -11.96
N ILE A 336 -18.47 11.28 -10.92
CA ILE A 336 -18.69 12.25 -9.85
C ILE A 336 -18.49 11.64 -8.47
N ASP A 337 -18.08 12.43 -7.48
CA ASP A 337 -18.04 11.95 -6.10
C ASP A 337 -19.40 11.42 -5.64
N SER A 338 -19.42 10.21 -5.10
CA SER A 338 -20.62 9.57 -4.58
C SER A 338 -21.26 10.34 -3.39
N ALA A 339 -20.57 11.27 -2.75
CA ALA A 339 -21.12 12.14 -1.72
C ALA A 339 -22.12 13.18 -2.29
N ALA A 340 -22.01 13.53 -3.57
CA ALA A 340 -22.86 14.51 -4.25
C ALA A 340 -24.25 13.94 -4.67
N GLN A 341 -24.89 13.15 -3.83
CA GLN A 341 -26.14 12.43 -4.16
C GLN A 341 -27.27 13.37 -4.61
N GLN A 342 -27.46 14.50 -3.92
CA GLN A 342 -28.49 15.47 -4.28
C GLN A 342 -28.23 16.07 -5.65
N THR A 343 -27.01 16.50 -5.93
CA THR A 343 -26.62 17.07 -7.22
C THR A 343 -26.82 16.06 -8.37
N ARG A 344 -26.47 14.79 -8.13
CA ARG A 344 -26.67 13.71 -9.10
C ARG A 344 -28.14 13.49 -9.44
N PHE A 345 -28.99 13.50 -8.40
CA PHE A 345 -30.43 13.38 -8.57
C PHE A 345 -30.97 14.57 -9.37
N ASP A 346 -30.62 15.80 -9.02
CA ASP A 346 -31.05 17.01 -9.71
C ASP A 346 -30.57 17.03 -11.16
N PHE A 347 -29.34 16.64 -11.43
CA PHE A 347 -28.77 16.55 -12.78
C PHE A 347 -29.56 15.55 -13.66
N ALA A 348 -29.85 14.37 -13.14
CA ALA A 348 -30.62 13.36 -13.86
C ALA A 348 -32.08 13.77 -14.11
N GLN A 349 -32.75 14.33 -13.10
CA GLN A 349 -34.19 14.62 -13.20
C GLN A 349 -34.51 15.90 -13.97
N ASN A 350 -33.67 16.93 -13.83
CA ASN A 350 -33.99 18.27 -14.32
C ASN A 350 -33.19 18.68 -15.56
N TYR A 351 -32.05 18.02 -15.82
CA TYR A 351 -31.12 18.48 -16.88
C TYR A 351 -30.66 17.37 -17.83
N ASP A 352 -31.19 16.16 -17.67
CA ASP A 352 -30.84 15.00 -18.51
C ASP A 352 -29.32 14.75 -18.54
N ILE A 353 -28.65 14.86 -17.38
CA ILE A 353 -27.25 14.60 -17.20
C ILE A 353 -27.10 13.35 -16.32
N SER A 354 -26.71 12.23 -16.94
CA SER A 354 -26.42 10.99 -16.22
C SER A 354 -25.01 11.00 -15.66
N THR A 355 -24.85 10.51 -14.41
CA THR A 355 -23.55 10.46 -13.74
C THR A 355 -23.31 9.09 -13.09
N ILE A 356 -22.05 8.70 -13.01
CA ILE A 356 -21.57 7.46 -12.39
C ILE A 356 -20.72 7.80 -11.18
N ASN A 357 -20.78 6.96 -10.14
CA ASN A 357 -19.91 7.14 -8.96
C ASN A 357 -18.44 6.99 -9.33
N ALA A 358 -17.65 8.00 -9.03
CA ALA A 358 -16.20 7.92 -9.12
C ALA A 358 -15.62 7.00 -8.04
N LYS A 359 -14.49 6.37 -8.33
CA LYS A 359 -13.66 5.66 -7.33
C LYS A 359 -12.98 6.68 -6.41
N LYS A 360 -13.13 6.50 -5.09
CA LYS A 360 -12.81 7.54 -4.08
C LYS A 360 -11.43 7.46 -3.47
N SER A 361 -10.69 6.34 -3.60
CA SER A 361 -9.38 6.25 -2.97
C SER A 361 -8.48 7.40 -3.44
N VAL A 362 -8.08 8.26 -2.50
CA VAL A 362 -7.31 9.47 -2.84
C VAL A 362 -5.90 9.06 -3.27
N LEU A 363 -5.19 8.28 -2.46
CA LEU A 363 -3.81 7.91 -2.76
C LEU A 363 -3.71 6.98 -3.96
N ASP A 364 -4.59 5.97 -4.07
CA ASP A 364 -4.60 5.07 -5.23
C ASP A 364 -4.96 5.84 -6.52
N GLY A 365 -5.95 6.75 -6.45
CA GLY A 365 -6.34 7.56 -7.58
C GLY A 365 -5.27 8.57 -8.01
N ILE A 366 -4.53 9.15 -7.06
CA ILE A 366 -3.39 10.02 -7.34
C ILE A 366 -2.26 9.23 -8.01
N GLY A 367 -1.91 8.06 -7.46
CA GLY A 367 -0.89 7.19 -8.03
C GLY A 367 -1.23 6.75 -9.45
N HIS A 368 -2.50 6.41 -9.68
CA HIS A 368 -2.99 6.03 -11.00
C HIS A 368 -2.91 7.19 -12.01
N ALA A 369 -3.40 8.40 -11.65
CA ALA A 369 -3.26 9.59 -12.49
C ALA A 369 -1.78 9.94 -12.72
N ALA A 370 -0.92 9.80 -11.70
CA ALA A 370 0.51 9.99 -11.83
C ALA A 370 1.13 9.03 -12.86
N SER A 371 0.70 7.76 -12.91
CA SER A 371 1.22 6.80 -13.90
C SER A 371 0.91 7.22 -15.34
N ILE A 372 -0.23 7.84 -15.57
CA ILE A 372 -0.63 8.36 -16.89
C ILE A 372 0.16 9.63 -17.21
N ILE A 373 0.28 10.55 -16.26
CA ILE A 373 0.91 11.86 -16.42
C ILE A 373 2.44 11.72 -16.56
N ASP A 374 3.09 11.00 -15.67
CA ASP A 374 4.54 10.82 -15.63
C ASP A 374 5.08 10.06 -16.88
N ASN A 375 4.22 9.26 -17.52
CA ASN A 375 4.55 8.54 -18.75
C ASN A 375 4.14 9.31 -20.03
N ASN A 376 3.81 10.61 -19.94
CA ASN A 376 3.41 11.46 -21.07
C ASN A 376 2.20 10.90 -21.86
N LYS A 377 1.31 10.19 -21.17
CA LYS A 377 0.08 9.63 -21.79
C LYS A 377 -1.09 10.62 -21.77
N LEU A 378 -1.04 11.69 -20.96
CA LEU A 378 -2.03 12.75 -20.91
C LEU A 378 -1.56 13.96 -21.72
N ILE A 379 -2.27 14.28 -22.81
CA ILE A 379 -2.08 15.50 -23.59
C ILE A 379 -3.20 16.49 -23.23
N VAL A 380 -2.84 17.71 -22.90
CA VAL A 380 -3.78 18.75 -22.47
C VAL A 380 -3.89 19.83 -23.55
N ASP A 381 -5.12 20.20 -23.91
CA ASP A 381 -5.35 21.33 -24.83
C ASP A 381 -4.83 22.62 -24.19
N GLN A 382 -4.05 23.39 -24.96
CA GLN A 382 -3.48 24.65 -24.52
C GLN A 382 -4.51 25.67 -23.98
N LYS A 383 -5.80 25.53 -24.34
CA LYS A 383 -6.89 26.38 -23.81
C LYS A 383 -7.32 26.00 -22.39
N CYS A 384 -7.00 24.79 -21.92
CA CYS A 384 -7.40 24.27 -20.61
C CYS A 384 -6.47 24.77 -19.49
N GLN A 385 -6.49 26.08 -19.25
CA GLN A 385 -5.57 26.78 -18.36
C GLN A 385 -5.76 26.42 -16.87
N HIS A 386 -6.98 26.06 -16.46
CA HIS A 386 -7.24 25.66 -15.09
C HIS A 386 -6.63 24.29 -14.79
N VAL A 387 -6.73 23.31 -15.71
CA VAL A 387 -6.05 22.02 -15.56
C VAL A 387 -4.53 22.20 -15.60
N LEU A 388 -4.00 23.00 -16.54
CA LEU A 388 -2.55 23.26 -16.62
C LEU A 388 -2.03 23.90 -15.32
N SER A 389 -2.77 24.86 -14.77
CA SER A 389 -2.45 25.44 -13.47
C SER A 389 -2.59 24.44 -12.32
N ALA A 390 -3.61 23.57 -12.38
CA ALA A 390 -3.84 22.58 -11.33
C ALA A 390 -2.71 21.55 -11.29
N VAL A 391 -2.29 20.97 -12.40
CA VAL A 391 -1.20 19.99 -12.44
C VAL A 391 0.13 20.58 -12.00
N ASP A 392 0.36 21.88 -12.24
CA ASP A 392 1.56 22.60 -11.78
C ASP A 392 1.54 22.90 -10.28
N GLN A 393 0.38 23.23 -9.72
CA GLN A 393 0.22 23.69 -8.34
C GLN A 393 -0.22 22.60 -7.36
N TYR A 394 -0.55 21.39 -7.83
CA TYR A 394 -0.99 20.31 -6.97
C TYR A 394 0.17 19.77 -6.15
N GLN A 395 0.14 20.03 -4.85
CA GLN A 395 1.25 19.77 -3.95
C GLN A 395 0.80 18.95 -2.75
N TRP A 396 1.71 18.13 -2.23
CA TRP A 396 1.52 17.42 -0.98
C TRP A 396 1.48 18.39 0.20
N ASP A 397 0.67 18.06 1.21
CA ASP A 397 0.64 18.80 2.46
C ASP A 397 1.84 18.37 3.32
N SER A 398 2.79 19.28 3.49
CA SER A 398 4.02 19.06 4.25
C SER A 398 3.85 19.19 5.77
N ASN A 399 2.62 19.26 6.29
CA ASN A 399 2.37 19.36 7.72
C ASN A 399 2.83 18.06 8.43
N PRO A 400 3.84 18.10 9.31
CA PRO A 400 4.38 16.90 9.97
C PRO A 400 3.40 16.25 10.97
N ASN A 401 2.32 16.92 11.33
CA ASN A 401 1.31 16.42 12.27
C ASN A 401 0.16 15.67 11.57
N LEU A 402 0.19 15.53 10.26
CA LEU A 402 -0.84 14.76 9.54
C LEU A 402 -0.71 13.27 9.86
N MET A 403 -1.80 12.68 10.32
CA MET A 403 -1.89 11.22 10.53
C MET A 403 -1.88 10.42 9.22
N LYS A 404 -2.24 11.05 8.09
CA LYS A 404 -2.23 10.47 6.73
C LYS A 404 -1.76 11.52 5.74
N GLU A 405 -0.95 11.08 4.81
CA GLU A 405 -0.50 11.91 3.68
C GLU A 405 -1.68 12.25 2.78
N ARG A 406 -1.77 13.52 2.44
CA ARG A 406 -2.81 14.06 1.55
C ARG A 406 -2.27 15.28 0.82
N PRO A 407 -2.82 15.61 -0.36
CA PRO A 407 -2.53 16.88 -1.02
C PRO A 407 -3.08 18.07 -0.22
N LYS A 408 -2.49 19.23 -0.42
CA LYS A 408 -3.03 20.50 0.09
C LYS A 408 -4.40 20.76 -0.52
N HIS A 409 -5.35 21.11 0.34
CA HIS A 409 -6.67 21.56 -0.12
C HIS A 409 -6.57 23.04 -0.50
N ASN A 410 -6.67 23.34 -1.79
CA ASN A 410 -6.63 24.68 -2.39
C ASN A 410 -7.42 24.72 -3.70
N MET A 411 -7.43 25.83 -4.41
CA MET A 411 -8.13 25.96 -5.70
C MET A 411 -7.70 24.91 -6.73
N ALA A 412 -6.41 24.55 -6.75
CA ALA A 412 -5.89 23.53 -7.67
C ALA A 412 -6.42 22.13 -7.35
N SER A 413 -6.73 21.82 -6.08
CA SER A 413 -7.19 20.49 -5.69
C SER A 413 -8.52 20.08 -6.32
N HIS A 414 -9.45 21.03 -6.55
CA HIS A 414 -10.76 20.71 -7.16
C HIS A 414 -10.64 20.24 -8.60
N MET A 415 -9.83 20.95 -9.40
CA MET A 415 -9.57 20.54 -10.79
C MET A 415 -8.77 19.24 -10.85
N SER A 416 -7.82 19.05 -9.92
CA SER A 416 -7.05 17.82 -9.78
C SER A 416 -7.93 16.65 -9.37
N ASP A 417 -8.90 16.86 -8.49
CA ASP A 417 -9.86 15.83 -8.09
C ASP A 417 -10.80 15.45 -9.24
N ALA A 418 -11.30 16.42 -10.00
CA ALA A 418 -12.08 16.15 -11.20
C ALA A 418 -11.27 15.34 -12.23
N LEU A 419 -10.02 15.73 -12.49
CA LEU A 419 -9.11 14.98 -13.38
C LEU A 419 -8.88 13.55 -12.88
N ARG A 420 -8.60 13.39 -11.60
CA ARG A 420 -8.40 12.09 -10.94
C ARG A 420 -9.65 11.20 -11.02
N TYR A 421 -10.83 11.76 -10.78
CA TYR A 421 -12.09 11.00 -10.90
C TYR A 421 -12.29 10.46 -12.31
N GLY A 422 -12.02 11.27 -13.33
CA GLY A 422 -12.08 10.85 -14.72
C GLY A 422 -11.11 9.72 -15.02
N LEU A 423 -9.82 9.97 -14.88
CA LEU A 423 -8.75 9.03 -15.25
C LEU A 423 -8.84 7.71 -14.48
N TYR A 424 -8.92 7.78 -13.14
CA TYR A 424 -8.88 6.58 -12.28
C TYR A 424 -10.12 5.70 -12.47
N THR A 425 -11.32 6.30 -12.63
CA THR A 425 -12.53 5.52 -12.75
C THR A 425 -12.67 4.90 -14.14
N PHE A 426 -12.33 5.65 -15.20
CA PHE A 426 -12.41 5.16 -16.58
C PHE A 426 -11.53 3.94 -16.80
N GLU A 427 -10.23 4.05 -16.58
CA GLU A 427 -9.28 2.98 -16.89
C GLU A 427 -9.51 1.73 -16.03
N THR A 428 -9.84 1.91 -14.74
CA THR A 428 -10.15 0.78 -13.86
C THR A 428 -11.53 0.14 -14.08
N SER A 429 -12.41 0.77 -14.88
CA SER A 429 -13.67 0.18 -15.31
C SER A 429 -13.51 -0.50 -16.67
N ALA A 430 -12.71 0.05 -17.58
CA ALA A 430 -12.41 -0.53 -18.88
C ALA A 430 -11.63 -1.85 -18.79
N SER A 431 -10.79 -2.04 -17.76
CA SER A 431 -10.06 -3.31 -17.52
C SER A 431 -10.96 -4.46 -17.03
N THR A 432 -12.28 -4.26 -16.92
CA THR A 432 -13.24 -5.27 -16.44
C THR A 432 -14.09 -5.83 -17.58
N PHE A 433 -13.93 -5.34 -18.79
CA PHE A 433 -14.52 -5.84 -20.04
C PHE A 433 -13.43 -6.43 -20.93
#